data_709d27ea6c96858c3fa98586d03f1501
#
_entry.id   709d27ea6c96858c3fa98586d03f1501
#
_cell.length_a   1.000
_cell.length_b   1.000
_cell.length_c   1.000
_cell.angle_alpha   90.00
_cell.angle_beta   90.00
_cell.angle_gamma   90.00
#
_symmetry.space_group_name_H-M   'P 1'
#
loop_
_entity.id
_entity.type
_entity.pdbx_description
1 polymer ?
#
loop_
_entity_poly.entity_id
_entity_poly.type
_entity_poly.pdbx_seq_one_letter_code
_entity_poly.pdbx_strand_id
1 'polypeptide(L)'
;MKTIAEINQKIKDGDVAVLTAKELCDAVRSGKSISVEDVDVVTTATRGIMSGTLAILAFPVADPGVFSRAEQVFLNGVPANAGPCPNEHLGIVDLVVHGTAKRDARYGGGHLFHDLISGAEIEVEVKAAGTGEEVETEKKSERGTGAEITTTIDIDDIPFARMLTTRSAYRNYNAFVNPGDALPTIFSVADFKGNCSEAVFGGCGEINPLEKDAGTIGVGTRILLNGAVGYVIGEGTRSTRERRNMSLFADMHDMNSSCISGFATSAGPDLINSIAVPIPVLDDDILSRASRLDSEIKLPVVDIRTRKEIGRTDYSQVWRSGFDPLVTFEPSLCVHCSACNVKCPTGAFTGSEMNADLCCNCGHCVSVCAGGAFAAEMGAIMLRGGEIPVALRHSDRRGAIKLADELKQKIERGSFLLAEPVQRFG
;
A
#
# COMPACT_ATOMS: atom_id res chain seq x y z
N MET A 1 -12.52 -24.41 -21.93
CA MET A 1 -11.51 -23.75 -21.07
C MET A 1 -10.73 -22.80 -21.95
N LYS A 2 -10.75 -21.53 -21.66
CA LYS A 2 -9.95 -20.51 -22.38
C LYS A 2 -8.48 -20.58 -21.95
N THR A 3 -7.60 -19.98 -22.74
CA THR A 3 -6.18 -19.81 -22.41
C THR A 3 -5.80 -18.33 -22.29
N ILE A 4 -4.72 -18.01 -21.59
CA ILE A 4 -4.19 -16.63 -21.51
C ILE A 4 -3.77 -16.15 -22.91
N ALA A 5 -3.28 -17.03 -23.76
CA ALA A 5 -2.92 -16.70 -25.14
C ALA A 5 -4.14 -16.25 -25.98
N GLU A 6 -5.27 -16.95 -25.87
CA GLU A 6 -6.53 -16.58 -26.55
C GLU A 6 -7.08 -15.25 -26.01
N ILE A 7 -7.03 -15.02 -24.68
CA ILE A 7 -7.43 -13.75 -24.09
C ILE A 7 -6.52 -12.61 -24.58
N ASN A 8 -5.20 -12.82 -24.61
CA ASN A 8 -4.26 -11.85 -25.14
C ASN A 8 -4.48 -11.54 -26.64
N GLN A 9 -4.94 -12.52 -27.41
CA GLN A 9 -5.30 -12.27 -28.81
C GLN A 9 -6.54 -11.36 -28.87
N LYS A 10 -7.59 -11.63 -28.08
CA LYS A 10 -8.77 -10.76 -28.00
C LYS A 10 -8.41 -9.34 -27.54
N ILE A 11 -7.46 -9.19 -26.59
CA ILE A 11 -6.96 -7.87 -26.16
C ILE A 11 -6.37 -7.10 -27.36
N LYS A 12 -5.54 -7.76 -28.17
CA LYS A 12 -4.92 -7.15 -29.35
C LYS A 12 -5.94 -6.79 -30.42
N ASP A 13 -6.97 -7.58 -30.57
CA ASP A 13 -8.04 -7.40 -31.56
C ASP A 13 -9.11 -6.38 -31.10
N GLY A 14 -9.09 -6.01 -29.81
CA GLY A 14 -10.08 -5.10 -29.21
C GLY A 14 -11.42 -5.73 -28.86
N ASP A 15 -11.49 -7.07 -28.84
CA ASP A 15 -12.71 -7.86 -28.61
C ASP A 15 -12.77 -8.48 -27.19
N VAL A 16 -11.88 -8.08 -26.30
CA VAL A 16 -11.81 -8.61 -24.93
C VAL A 16 -12.96 -8.10 -24.06
N ALA A 17 -13.63 -9.01 -23.36
CA ALA A 17 -14.66 -8.68 -22.38
C ALA A 17 -14.05 -8.57 -20.97
N VAL A 18 -14.00 -7.33 -20.41
CA VAL A 18 -13.41 -7.05 -19.10
C VAL A 18 -14.46 -6.52 -18.15
N LEU A 19 -14.57 -7.11 -16.98
CA LEU A 19 -15.33 -6.58 -15.84
C LEU A 19 -14.39 -6.25 -14.69
N THR A 20 -14.68 -5.21 -13.95
CA THR A 20 -14.09 -5.07 -12.62
C THR A 20 -14.76 -6.07 -11.65
N ALA A 21 -14.07 -6.44 -10.57
CA ALA A 21 -14.67 -7.26 -9.52
C ALA A 21 -15.93 -6.61 -8.93
N LYS A 22 -15.97 -5.26 -8.87
CA LYS A 22 -17.17 -4.53 -8.44
C LYS A 22 -18.34 -4.72 -9.42
N GLU A 23 -18.12 -4.52 -10.72
CA GLU A 23 -19.16 -4.71 -11.75
C GLU A 23 -19.70 -6.15 -11.74
N LEU A 24 -18.81 -7.14 -11.61
CA LEU A 24 -19.20 -8.55 -11.52
C LEU A 24 -20.05 -8.82 -10.27
N CYS A 25 -19.63 -8.33 -9.11
CA CYS A 25 -20.39 -8.50 -7.86
C CYS A 25 -21.75 -7.79 -7.90
N ASP A 26 -21.83 -6.60 -8.49
CA ASP A 26 -23.08 -5.87 -8.65
C ASP A 26 -24.04 -6.61 -9.61
N ALA A 27 -23.54 -7.21 -10.66
CA ALA A 27 -24.33 -8.06 -11.56
C ALA A 27 -24.88 -9.29 -10.84
N VAL A 28 -24.05 -9.98 -10.04
CA VAL A 28 -24.47 -11.13 -9.22
C VAL A 28 -25.56 -10.72 -8.21
N ARG A 29 -25.40 -9.59 -7.52
CA ARG A 29 -26.42 -9.08 -6.58
C ARG A 29 -27.74 -8.75 -7.25
N SER A 30 -27.71 -8.27 -8.49
CA SER A 30 -28.92 -7.99 -9.28
C SER A 30 -29.58 -9.24 -9.86
N GLY A 31 -29.02 -10.44 -9.62
CA GLY A 31 -29.53 -11.69 -10.14
C GLY A 31 -29.21 -11.93 -11.63
N LYS A 32 -28.30 -11.15 -12.21
CA LYS A 32 -27.86 -11.34 -13.60
C LYS A 32 -26.96 -12.58 -13.66
N SER A 33 -27.31 -13.51 -14.54
CA SER A 33 -26.44 -14.65 -14.86
C SER A 33 -25.31 -14.20 -15.78
N ILE A 34 -24.09 -14.48 -15.38
CA ILE A 34 -22.86 -14.25 -16.17
C ILE A 34 -22.21 -15.60 -16.37
N SER A 35 -21.89 -15.94 -17.60
CA SER A 35 -21.20 -17.15 -17.99
C SER A 35 -19.73 -16.87 -18.34
N VAL A 36 -18.94 -17.92 -18.47
CA VAL A 36 -17.54 -17.79 -18.91
C VAL A 36 -17.42 -17.14 -20.29
N GLU A 37 -18.43 -17.28 -21.14
CA GLU A 37 -18.45 -16.68 -22.48
C GLU A 37 -18.64 -15.15 -22.43
N ASP A 38 -19.25 -14.62 -21.36
CA ASP A 38 -19.55 -13.20 -21.22
C ASP A 38 -18.38 -12.37 -20.68
N VAL A 39 -17.32 -13.01 -20.15
CA VAL A 39 -16.19 -12.30 -19.51
C VAL A 39 -14.88 -13.04 -19.73
N ASP A 40 -13.85 -12.31 -20.12
CA ASP A 40 -12.50 -12.87 -20.33
C ASP A 40 -11.56 -12.53 -19.15
N VAL A 41 -11.72 -11.35 -18.54
CA VAL A 41 -10.87 -10.88 -17.44
C VAL A 41 -11.70 -10.17 -16.38
N VAL A 42 -11.43 -10.48 -15.13
CA VAL A 42 -11.92 -9.71 -13.97
C VAL A 42 -10.77 -8.93 -13.35
N THR A 43 -10.84 -7.59 -13.36
CA THR A 43 -9.84 -6.76 -12.71
C THR A 43 -10.18 -6.58 -11.23
N THR A 44 -9.20 -6.86 -10.39
CA THR A 44 -9.30 -6.83 -8.93
C THR A 44 -8.29 -5.85 -8.37
N ALA A 45 -8.53 -5.29 -7.19
CA ALA A 45 -7.56 -4.45 -6.54
C ALA A 45 -7.67 -4.47 -5.01
N THR A 46 -6.60 -4.01 -4.38
CA THR A 46 -6.55 -3.70 -2.96
C THR A 46 -5.70 -2.45 -2.73
N ARG A 47 -6.10 -1.60 -1.79
CA ARG A 47 -5.34 -0.45 -1.31
C ARG A 47 -5.38 -0.46 0.22
N GLY A 48 -4.22 -0.41 0.86
CA GLY A 48 -4.16 -0.45 2.31
C GLY A 48 -2.73 -0.48 2.84
N ILE A 49 -2.61 -0.58 4.16
CA ILE A 49 -1.30 -0.63 4.83
C ILE A 49 -0.54 -1.90 4.45
N MET A 50 0.70 -1.72 3.99
CA MET A 50 1.58 -2.79 3.53
C MET A 50 2.99 -2.60 4.08
N SER A 51 3.16 -2.87 5.37
CA SER A 51 4.40 -2.64 6.15
C SER A 51 5.65 -3.39 5.63
N GLY A 52 5.48 -4.36 4.73
CA GLY A 52 6.59 -5.12 4.14
C GLY A 52 7.16 -4.48 2.87
N THR A 53 7.02 -3.19 2.69
CA THR A 53 7.48 -2.46 1.50
C THR A 53 8.84 -1.82 1.73
N LEU A 54 9.68 -1.86 0.72
CA LEU A 54 10.97 -1.20 0.67
C LEU A 54 11.25 -0.65 -0.74
N ALA A 55 12.11 0.36 -0.81
CA ALA A 55 12.69 0.85 -2.06
C ALA A 55 14.16 0.45 -2.15
N ILE A 56 14.61 0.13 -3.35
CA ILE A 56 16.03 -0.05 -3.70
C ILE A 56 16.37 1.09 -4.64
N LEU A 57 17.31 1.93 -4.23
CA LEU A 57 17.71 3.15 -4.94
C LEU A 57 19.20 3.13 -5.22
N ALA A 58 19.62 3.57 -6.40
CA ALA A 58 21.04 3.80 -6.68
C ALA A 58 21.20 5.11 -7.50
N PHE A 59 22.01 6.02 -6.98
CA PHE A 59 22.23 7.33 -7.59
C PHE A 59 23.55 7.99 -7.15
N PRO A 60 24.12 8.91 -7.97
CA PRO A 60 25.30 9.66 -7.60
C PRO A 60 24.97 10.73 -6.54
N VAL A 61 25.86 10.91 -5.58
CA VAL A 61 25.79 11.97 -4.54
C VAL A 61 27.02 12.87 -4.54
N ALA A 62 28.07 12.49 -5.23
CA ALA A 62 29.31 13.26 -5.37
C ALA A 62 30.08 12.78 -6.62
N ASP A 63 31.13 13.52 -6.98
CA ASP A 63 32.08 13.07 -8.00
C ASP A 63 32.86 11.83 -7.54
N PRO A 64 33.29 10.97 -8.47
CA PRO A 64 34.15 9.83 -8.15
C PRO A 64 35.40 10.26 -7.38
N GLY A 65 35.76 9.49 -6.36
CA GLY A 65 36.94 9.74 -5.53
C GLY A 65 36.70 10.65 -4.31
N VAL A 66 35.54 11.27 -4.17
CA VAL A 66 35.21 12.15 -3.02
C VAL A 66 35.12 11.36 -1.72
N PHE A 67 34.62 10.14 -1.76
CA PHE A 67 34.54 9.24 -0.61
C PHE A 67 34.84 7.80 -1.01
N SER A 68 35.25 6.98 -0.06
CA SER A 68 35.51 5.57 -0.31
C SER A 68 34.28 4.71 -0.14
N ARG A 69 33.44 4.98 0.88
CA ARG A 69 32.23 4.22 1.19
C ARG A 69 31.26 5.04 2.02
N ALA A 70 29.98 5.00 1.68
CA ALA A 70 28.91 5.53 2.50
C ALA A 70 28.69 4.65 3.75
N GLU A 71 28.66 5.25 4.94
CA GLU A 71 28.42 4.56 6.21
C GLU A 71 27.01 4.80 6.74
N GLN A 72 26.50 6.03 6.60
CA GLN A 72 25.15 6.41 6.96
C GLN A 72 24.58 7.29 5.87
N VAL A 73 23.33 7.04 5.50
CA VAL A 73 22.62 7.86 4.52
C VAL A 73 21.24 8.16 5.06
N PHE A 74 20.80 9.41 4.88
CA PHE A 74 19.46 9.86 5.22
C PHE A 74 18.85 10.56 4.02
N LEU A 75 17.56 10.33 3.81
CA LEU A 75 16.75 10.96 2.76
C LEU A 75 15.61 11.72 3.46
N ASN A 76 15.59 13.05 3.41
CA ASN A 76 14.74 13.89 4.25
C ASN A 76 14.76 13.47 5.74
N GLY A 77 15.95 13.09 6.24
CA GLY A 77 16.14 12.57 7.59
C GLY A 77 15.63 11.14 7.84
N VAL A 78 15.10 10.44 6.83
CA VAL A 78 14.73 9.02 6.92
C VAL A 78 15.98 8.17 6.72
N PRO A 79 16.35 7.30 7.66
CA PRO A 79 17.54 6.47 7.53
C PRO A 79 17.39 5.44 6.42
N ALA A 80 18.42 5.33 5.59
CA ALA A 80 18.59 4.34 4.54
C ALA A 80 19.77 3.41 4.85
N ASN A 81 19.61 2.13 4.51
CA ASN A 81 20.70 1.17 4.65
C ASN A 81 21.60 1.23 3.42
N ALA A 82 22.87 1.58 3.60
CA ALA A 82 23.87 1.53 2.54
C ALA A 82 24.20 0.08 2.17
N GLY A 83 24.38 -0.18 0.91
CA GLY A 83 24.51 -1.51 0.30
C GLY A 83 23.32 -1.76 -0.61
N PRO A 84 23.20 -2.79 -1.39
CA PRO A 84 23.83 -4.12 -1.29
C PRO A 84 25.24 -4.21 -1.88
N CYS A 85 25.70 -3.21 -2.62
CA CYS A 85 27.01 -3.21 -3.23
C CYS A 85 27.88 -2.08 -2.64
N PRO A 86 29.11 -2.35 -2.18
CA PRO A 86 30.03 -1.29 -1.82
C PRO A 86 30.49 -0.56 -3.10
N ASN A 87 29.97 0.64 -3.33
CA ASN A 87 30.34 1.50 -4.47
C ASN A 87 31.56 2.32 -4.09
N GLU A 88 32.69 1.63 -3.94
CA GLU A 88 33.94 2.25 -3.53
C GLU A 88 34.43 3.25 -4.58
N HIS A 89 34.70 4.48 -4.13
CA HIS A 89 35.25 5.56 -4.95
C HIS A 89 34.43 5.99 -6.17
N LEU A 90 33.18 5.53 -6.33
CA LEU A 90 32.35 5.87 -7.48
C LEU A 90 31.51 7.15 -7.28
N GLY A 91 31.41 7.66 -6.06
CA GLY A 91 30.51 8.78 -5.74
C GLY A 91 29.03 8.41 -5.76
N ILE A 92 28.71 7.12 -5.86
CA ILE A 92 27.35 6.57 -5.95
C ILE A 92 26.98 5.91 -4.63
N VAL A 93 25.70 5.99 -4.27
CA VAL A 93 25.12 5.23 -3.16
C VAL A 93 24.12 4.21 -3.68
N ASP A 94 24.21 2.98 -3.19
CA ASP A 94 23.18 1.94 -3.32
C ASP A 94 22.46 1.81 -1.99
N LEU A 95 21.16 1.94 -1.98
CA LEU A 95 20.37 2.05 -0.76
C LEU A 95 19.21 1.09 -0.73
N VAL A 96 18.90 0.59 0.46
CA VAL A 96 17.63 -0.02 0.79
C VAL A 96 16.92 0.84 1.83
N VAL A 97 15.76 1.36 1.48
CA VAL A 97 14.92 2.18 2.36
C VAL A 97 13.65 1.41 2.69
N HIS A 98 13.41 1.17 3.99
CA HIS A 98 12.18 0.52 4.42
C HIS A 98 11.04 1.53 4.52
N GLY A 99 9.85 1.19 4.05
CA GLY A 99 8.64 2.03 4.17
C GLY A 99 8.29 2.37 5.62
N THR A 100 8.72 1.54 6.57
CA THR A 100 8.55 1.75 8.01
C THR A 100 9.76 2.41 8.69
N ALA A 101 10.83 2.74 7.93
CA ALA A 101 11.92 3.56 8.47
C ALA A 101 11.38 4.94 8.84
N LYS A 102 11.82 5.49 9.95
CA LYS A 102 11.24 6.72 10.49
C LYS A 102 12.29 7.81 10.71
N ARG A 103 11.93 9.03 10.33
CA ARG A 103 12.57 10.24 10.82
C ARG A 103 12.02 10.60 12.20
N ASP A 104 10.69 10.60 12.30
CA ASP A 104 9.96 10.93 13.52
C ASP A 104 8.64 10.11 13.61
N ALA A 105 7.73 10.47 14.51
CA ALA A 105 6.46 9.74 14.67
C ALA A 105 5.49 9.93 13.51
N ARG A 106 5.69 10.94 12.67
CA ARG A 106 4.76 11.36 11.61
C ARG A 106 5.31 11.20 10.20
N TYR A 107 6.62 11.17 10.02
CA TYR A 107 7.29 11.07 8.73
C TYR A 107 8.26 9.89 8.70
N GLY A 108 8.18 9.09 7.66
CA GLY A 108 9.04 7.93 7.43
C GLY A 108 9.06 7.51 5.98
N GLY A 109 9.56 6.30 5.72
CA GLY A 109 9.81 5.80 4.36
C GLY A 109 8.60 5.87 3.44
N GLY A 110 7.39 5.58 3.93
CA GLY A 110 6.18 5.69 3.11
C GLY A 110 5.86 7.12 2.66
N HIS A 111 6.13 8.12 3.50
CA HIS A 111 6.00 9.53 3.14
C HIS A 111 7.09 9.93 2.13
N LEU A 112 8.33 9.51 2.38
CA LEU A 112 9.45 9.72 1.47
C LEU A 112 9.18 9.12 0.08
N PHE A 113 8.61 7.91 0.00
CA PHE A 113 8.29 7.28 -1.29
C PHE A 113 7.22 8.06 -2.06
N HIS A 114 6.20 8.55 -1.35
CA HIS A 114 5.22 9.44 -1.95
C HIS A 114 5.87 10.72 -2.48
N ASP A 115 6.72 11.37 -1.69
CA ASP A 115 7.40 12.62 -2.07
C ASP A 115 8.29 12.40 -3.30
N LEU A 116 9.10 11.34 -3.33
CA LEU A 116 9.90 10.96 -4.51
C LEU A 116 9.03 10.76 -5.75
N ILE A 117 7.98 9.93 -5.66
CA ILE A 117 7.10 9.61 -6.79
C ILE A 117 6.32 10.85 -7.26
N SER A 118 6.08 11.82 -6.37
CA SER A 118 5.45 13.09 -6.74
C SER A 118 6.40 14.09 -7.40
N GLY A 119 7.69 13.77 -7.52
CA GLY A 119 8.73 14.66 -8.07
C GLY A 119 9.17 15.76 -7.10
N ALA A 120 8.98 15.55 -5.80
CA ALA A 120 9.47 16.49 -4.79
C ALA A 120 10.99 16.38 -4.64
N GLU A 121 11.63 17.52 -4.37
CA GLU A 121 13.05 17.55 -3.98
C GLU A 121 13.27 16.91 -2.62
N ILE A 122 14.27 16.03 -2.54
CA ILE A 122 14.64 15.26 -1.34
C ILE A 122 16.07 15.64 -0.94
N GLU A 123 16.23 16.08 0.31
CA GLU A 123 17.54 16.29 0.88
C GLU A 123 18.22 14.94 1.18
N VAL A 124 19.46 14.80 0.73
CA VAL A 124 20.29 13.60 0.94
C VAL A 124 21.49 13.97 1.79
N GLU A 125 21.62 13.34 2.95
CA GLU A 125 22.77 13.47 3.81
C GLU A 125 23.55 12.15 3.81
N VAL A 126 24.85 12.22 3.50
CA VAL A 126 25.74 11.05 3.51
C VAL A 126 26.90 11.29 4.47
N LYS A 127 27.08 10.36 5.41
CA LYS A 127 28.30 10.26 6.20
C LYS A 127 29.12 9.11 5.65
N ALA A 128 30.31 9.42 5.17
CA ALA A 128 31.14 8.49 4.44
C ALA A 128 32.53 8.35 5.07
N ALA A 129 33.13 7.16 4.93
CA ALA A 129 34.53 6.96 5.25
C ALA A 129 35.41 7.77 4.29
N GLY A 130 36.43 8.40 4.79
CA GLY A 130 37.41 9.15 3.98
C GLY A 130 38.15 8.30 2.96
N THR A 131 38.73 8.92 1.97
CA THR A 131 39.42 8.28 0.84
C THR A 131 40.71 7.54 1.19
N GLY A 132 41.14 7.55 2.46
CA GLY A 132 42.25 6.74 2.93
C GLY A 132 43.64 7.16 2.37
N GLU A 133 43.84 8.39 1.88
CA GLU A 133 45.17 8.92 1.76
C GLU A 133 45.73 9.11 3.18
N GLU A 134 46.53 8.14 3.61
CA GLU A 134 47.36 8.27 4.80
C GLU A 134 48.31 9.45 4.58
N VAL A 135 48.00 10.58 5.15
CA VAL A 135 49.02 11.62 5.40
C VAL A 135 49.88 11.07 6.52
N GLU A 136 51.02 10.51 6.16
CA GLU A 136 52.07 10.17 7.12
C GLU A 136 52.51 11.43 7.88
N THR A 137 51.84 11.70 8.97
CA THR A 137 52.33 12.58 10.01
C THR A 137 52.80 11.70 11.17
N GLU A 138 54.00 11.94 11.65
CA GLU A 138 54.74 11.16 12.69
C GLU A 138 54.03 11.05 14.06
N LYS A 139 52.73 11.21 14.17
CA LYS A 139 51.98 11.01 15.40
C LYS A 139 50.61 10.44 15.11
N LYS A 140 50.47 9.12 15.37
CA LYS A 140 49.21 8.36 15.41
C LYS A 140 48.36 8.44 14.15
N SER A 141 48.08 7.27 13.56
CA SER A 141 47.09 7.08 12.52
C SER A 141 45.71 7.57 13.01
N GLU A 142 45.39 8.79 12.77
CA GLU A 142 44.01 9.25 12.74
C GLU A 142 43.47 8.80 11.39
N ARG A 143 42.54 7.85 11.40
CA ARG A 143 41.73 7.51 10.22
C ARG A 143 41.19 8.85 9.69
N GLY A 144 41.41 9.09 8.40
CA GLY A 144 41.00 10.32 7.75
C GLY A 144 39.57 10.71 8.13
N THR A 145 39.35 11.98 8.45
CA THR A 145 38.05 12.55 8.82
C THR A 145 37.05 12.19 7.73
N GLY A 146 35.96 11.48 8.12
CA GLY A 146 34.93 11.07 7.18
C GLY A 146 34.35 12.29 6.44
N ALA A 147 33.96 12.09 5.18
CA ALA A 147 33.29 13.12 4.41
C ALA A 147 31.82 13.21 4.82
N GLU A 148 31.33 14.43 5.02
CA GLU A 148 29.88 14.70 5.12
C GLU A 148 29.45 15.37 3.82
N ILE A 149 28.48 14.79 3.14
CA ILE A 149 27.94 15.26 1.85
C ILE A 149 26.49 15.55 2.04
N THR A 150 26.06 16.73 1.61
CA THR A 150 24.65 17.09 1.53
C THR A 150 24.34 17.52 0.11
N THR A 151 23.30 16.93 -0.49
CA THR A 151 22.83 17.25 -1.82
C THR A 151 21.30 17.16 -1.86
N THR A 152 20.70 17.62 -2.96
CA THR A 152 19.26 17.52 -3.21
C THR A 152 19.04 16.77 -4.50
N ILE A 153 18.08 15.88 -4.54
CA ILE A 153 17.69 15.06 -5.68
C ILE A 153 16.18 15.01 -5.83
N ASP A 154 15.72 14.69 -6.99
CA ASP A 154 14.35 14.23 -7.26
C ASP A 154 14.36 12.82 -7.88
N ILE A 155 13.19 12.32 -8.28
CA ILE A 155 13.09 10.95 -8.83
C ILE A 155 13.84 10.80 -10.17
N ASP A 156 13.95 11.86 -10.96
CA ASP A 156 14.64 11.86 -12.26
C ASP A 156 16.17 11.79 -12.09
N ASP A 157 16.70 12.22 -10.96
CA ASP A 157 18.12 12.11 -10.60
C ASP A 157 18.50 10.69 -10.12
N ILE A 158 17.55 9.79 -9.96
CA ILE A 158 17.76 8.41 -9.47
C ILE A 158 17.69 7.42 -10.64
N PRO A 159 18.80 7.04 -11.28
CA PRO A 159 18.79 6.12 -12.43
C PRO A 159 18.17 4.75 -12.14
N PHE A 160 18.22 4.31 -10.88
CA PHE A 160 17.64 3.05 -10.44
C PHE A 160 16.78 3.26 -9.19
N ALA A 161 15.45 3.19 -9.36
CA ALA A 161 14.47 3.30 -8.30
C ALA A 161 13.45 2.17 -8.42
N ARG A 162 13.50 1.19 -7.53
CA ARG A 162 12.64 0.01 -7.57
C ARG A 162 11.93 -0.18 -6.25
N MET A 163 10.63 -0.46 -6.32
CA MET A 163 9.85 -0.81 -5.14
C MET A 163 9.62 -2.31 -5.08
N LEU A 164 9.83 -2.87 -3.90
CA LEU A 164 9.48 -4.23 -3.56
C LEU A 164 8.53 -4.22 -2.37
N THR A 165 7.42 -4.96 -2.45
CA THR A 165 6.53 -5.17 -1.30
C THR A 165 6.31 -6.67 -1.09
N THR A 166 6.39 -7.10 0.16
CA THR A 166 6.28 -8.52 0.55
C THR A 166 4.98 -8.84 1.27
N ARG A 167 4.05 -7.87 1.39
CA ARG A 167 2.77 -8.04 2.10
C ARG A 167 1.64 -7.33 1.39
N SER A 168 1.40 -7.74 0.20
CA SER A 168 0.63 -6.97 -0.75
C SER A 168 -0.88 -7.16 -0.70
N ALA A 169 -1.40 -8.26 -0.27
CA ALA A 169 -2.83 -8.47 -0.30
C ALA A 169 -3.26 -9.33 0.88
N TYR A 170 -3.52 -8.71 1.99
CA TYR A 170 -4.06 -9.41 3.15
C TYR A 170 -5.44 -9.96 2.80
N ARG A 171 -5.54 -11.26 2.74
CA ARG A 171 -6.79 -11.96 2.48
C ARG A 171 -7.78 -11.82 3.63
N ASN A 172 -7.29 -11.84 4.86
CA ASN A 172 -8.11 -11.71 6.05
C ASN A 172 -7.56 -10.59 6.90
N TYR A 173 -8.12 -9.43 6.77
CA TYR A 173 -7.80 -8.37 7.67
C TYR A 173 -8.68 -8.46 8.90
N ASN A 174 -8.08 -8.25 10.05
CA ASN A 174 -8.77 -8.40 11.31
C ASN A 174 -9.55 -7.14 11.65
N ALA A 175 -10.78 -7.30 12.08
CA ALA A 175 -11.43 -6.28 12.88
C ALA A 175 -10.90 -6.40 14.31
N PHE A 176 -10.33 -5.34 14.84
CA PHE A 176 -9.82 -5.30 16.20
C PHE A 176 -10.83 -4.58 17.10
N VAL A 177 -11.05 -5.14 18.28
CA VAL A 177 -11.75 -4.45 19.35
C VAL A 177 -10.68 -3.97 20.32
N ASN A 178 -10.65 -2.69 20.60
CA ASN A 178 -9.74 -2.09 21.57
C ASN A 178 -10.52 -1.72 22.85
N PRO A 179 -10.60 -2.59 23.85
CA PRO A 179 -11.19 -2.26 25.15
C PRO A 179 -10.16 -1.56 26.02
N GLY A 180 -10.23 -0.25 26.16
CA GLY A 180 -9.50 0.46 27.19
C GLY A 180 -8.15 1.07 26.75
N ASP A 181 -7.02 0.58 27.21
CA ASP A 181 -5.74 1.29 27.13
C ASP A 181 -5.17 1.41 25.72
N ALA A 182 -4.69 2.59 25.37
CA ALA A 182 -3.93 2.84 24.14
C ALA A 182 -2.66 1.98 24.11
N LEU A 183 -2.48 1.22 23.02
CA LEU A 183 -1.28 0.43 22.77
C LEU A 183 -0.58 0.99 21.53
N PRO A 184 0.75 1.15 21.54
CA PRO A 184 1.50 1.40 20.32
C PRO A 184 1.31 0.21 19.36
N THR A 185 0.64 0.46 18.24
CA THR A 185 0.31 -0.58 17.25
C THR A 185 0.12 0.03 15.87
N ILE A 186 0.43 -0.75 14.83
CA ILE A 186 0.17 -0.38 13.44
C ILE A 186 -1.34 -0.29 13.13
N PHE A 187 -2.21 -0.76 14.00
CA PHE A 187 -3.66 -0.78 13.82
C PHE A 187 -4.38 0.42 14.43
N SER A 188 -3.67 1.35 15.03
CA SER A 188 -4.22 2.61 15.54
C SER A 188 -3.35 3.77 15.11
N VAL A 189 -3.94 4.96 15.06
CA VAL A 189 -3.19 6.20 14.84
C VAL A 189 -2.65 6.75 16.15
N ALA A 190 -1.69 7.66 16.06
CA ALA A 190 -1.22 8.38 17.24
C ALA A 190 -2.42 9.07 17.94
N ASP A 191 -2.44 9.03 19.26
CA ASP A 191 -3.53 9.57 20.10
C ASP A 191 -4.86 8.80 20.07
N PHE A 192 -4.91 7.62 19.44
CA PHE A 192 -6.05 6.74 19.57
C PHE A 192 -6.19 6.30 21.04
N LYS A 193 -7.14 6.91 21.73
CA LYS A 193 -7.49 6.53 23.10
C LYS A 193 -8.69 5.63 23.03
N GLY A 194 -8.47 4.34 23.06
CA GLY A 194 -9.54 3.37 23.16
C GLY A 194 -10.23 3.42 24.53
N ASN A 195 -11.07 4.40 24.75
CA ASN A 195 -11.86 4.51 25.98
C ASN A 195 -13.15 3.71 25.92
N CYS A 196 -13.49 3.17 24.76
CA CYS A 196 -14.66 2.32 24.50
C CYS A 196 -14.30 1.19 23.55
N SER A 197 -15.22 0.24 23.37
CA SER A 197 -15.05 -0.82 22.40
C SER A 197 -15.21 -0.25 20.99
N GLU A 198 -14.09 -0.10 20.30
CA GLU A 198 -14.03 0.39 18.94
C GLU A 198 -13.35 -0.64 18.05
N ALA A 199 -13.80 -0.76 16.82
CA ALA A 199 -13.20 -1.63 15.84
C ALA A 199 -12.28 -0.85 14.92
N VAL A 200 -11.13 -1.43 14.63
CA VAL A 200 -10.25 -1.01 13.55
C VAL A 200 -10.35 -2.03 12.43
N PHE A 201 -10.61 -1.57 11.23
CA PHE A 201 -10.96 -2.41 10.12
C PHE A 201 -9.99 -2.25 8.95
N GLY A 202 -9.74 -3.33 8.23
CA GLY A 202 -8.93 -3.32 7.02
C GLY A 202 -9.36 -4.36 5.99
N GLY A 203 -8.84 -4.21 4.77
CA GLY A 203 -9.14 -5.06 3.63
C GLY A 203 -10.18 -4.47 2.69
N CYS A 204 -10.19 -4.97 1.45
CA CYS A 204 -11.08 -4.52 0.38
C CYS A 204 -12.19 -5.51 0.03
N GLY A 205 -12.33 -6.60 0.81
CA GLY A 205 -13.41 -7.57 0.66
C GLY A 205 -13.48 -8.20 -0.73
N GLU A 206 -14.66 -8.21 -1.30
CA GLU A 206 -14.98 -8.87 -2.58
C GLU A 206 -14.23 -8.32 -3.81
N ILE A 207 -13.51 -7.21 -3.70
CA ILE A 207 -12.67 -6.72 -4.80
C ILE A 207 -11.20 -7.09 -4.65
N ASN A 208 -10.82 -7.72 -3.51
CA ASN A 208 -9.42 -8.08 -3.22
C ASN A 208 -8.95 -9.23 -4.14
N PRO A 209 -7.76 -9.13 -4.77
CA PRO A 209 -7.23 -10.14 -5.68
C PRO A 209 -7.24 -11.56 -5.11
N LEU A 210 -6.74 -11.74 -3.89
CA LEU A 210 -6.63 -13.07 -3.30
C LEU A 210 -7.98 -13.67 -2.85
N GLU A 211 -9.02 -12.87 -2.73
CA GLU A 211 -10.38 -13.38 -2.50
C GLU A 211 -11.03 -13.86 -3.80
N LYS A 212 -10.59 -13.33 -4.93
CA LYS A 212 -11.10 -13.66 -6.28
C LYS A 212 -10.30 -14.74 -6.99
N ASP A 213 -9.06 -14.95 -6.57
CA ASP A 213 -8.17 -15.91 -7.23
C ASP A 213 -8.55 -17.37 -6.94
N ALA A 214 -8.60 -18.16 -8.00
CA ALA A 214 -8.76 -19.63 -7.98
C ALA A 214 -7.50 -20.35 -8.50
N GLY A 215 -6.31 -19.82 -8.20
CA GLY A 215 -5.03 -20.40 -8.61
C GLY A 215 -4.50 -19.86 -9.94
N THR A 216 -4.95 -18.69 -10.35
CA THR A 216 -4.45 -18.01 -11.57
C THR A 216 -3.25 -17.10 -11.27
N ILE A 217 -3.08 -16.67 -10.02
CA ILE A 217 -1.96 -15.84 -9.61
C ILE A 217 -0.73 -16.69 -9.27
N GLY A 218 0.43 -16.22 -9.69
CA GLY A 218 1.71 -16.88 -9.43
C GLY A 218 2.89 -15.99 -9.80
N VAL A 219 4.10 -16.55 -9.68
CA VAL A 219 5.35 -15.86 -10.07
C VAL A 219 5.29 -15.50 -11.55
N GLY A 220 5.54 -14.26 -11.89
CA GLY A 220 5.46 -13.74 -13.26
C GLY A 220 4.09 -13.15 -13.63
N THR A 221 3.05 -13.28 -12.79
CA THR A 221 1.79 -12.57 -13.02
C THR A 221 2.04 -11.07 -13.11
N ARG A 222 1.62 -10.47 -14.22
CA ARG A 222 1.73 -9.03 -14.47
C ARG A 222 0.63 -8.29 -13.72
N ILE A 223 0.98 -7.21 -13.05
CA ILE A 223 0.09 -6.47 -12.15
C ILE A 223 0.30 -4.95 -12.29
N LEU A 224 -0.53 -4.14 -11.63
CA LEU A 224 -0.19 -2.77 -11.31
C LEU A 224 0.19 -2.67 -9.83
N LEU A 225 1.33 -2.06 -9.54
CA LEU A 225 1.75 -1.64 -8.21
C LEU A 225 1.85 -0.12 -8.19
N ASN A 226 1.01 0.54 -7.42
CA ASN A 226 0.91 2.01 -7.38
C ASN A 226 0.75 2.66 -8.77
N GLY A 227 0.02 2.01 -9.69
CA GLY A 227 -0.18 2.47 -11.07
C GLY A 227 0.88 2.00 -12.06
N ALA A 228 2.09 1.70 -11.61
CA ALA A 228 3.17 1.16 -12.45
C ALA A 228 2.92 -0.31 -12.81
N VAL A 229 3.33 -0.69 -14.02
CA VAL A 229 3.37 -2.11 -14.39
C VAL A 229 4.45 -2.82 -13.60
N GLY A 230 4.05 -3.89 -12.94
CA GLY A 230 4.94 -4.71 -12.13
C GLY A 230 4.61 -6.19 -12.24
N TYR A 231 5.28 -6.98 -11.39
CA TYR A 231 5.16 -8.42 -11.41
C TYR A 231 5.08 -9.02 -10.01
N VAL A 232 4.36 -10.11 -9.91
CA VAL A 232 4.45 -11.01 -8.76
C VAL A 232 5.78 -11.75 -8.86
N ILE A 233 6.61 -11.67 -7.81
CA ILE A 233 7.95 -12.29 -7.78
C ILE A 233 8.03 -13.48 -6.82
N GLY A 234 6.97 -13.73 -6.06
CA GLY A 234 6.92 -14.86 -5.14
C GLY A 234 5.77 -14.73 -4.14
N GLU A 235 5.68 -15.69 -3.23
CA GLU A 235 4.84 -15.54 -2.05
C GLU A 235 5.41 -14.47 -1.13
N GLY A 236 4.53 -13.76 -0.44
CA GLY A 236 4.91 -12.71 0.50
C GLY A 236 5.29 -13.25 1.88
N THR A 237 5.89 -12.38 2.69
CA THR A 237 6.20 -12.71 4.09
C THR A 237 4.93 -12.97 4.88
N ARG A 238 5.00 -13.93 5.82
CA ARG A 238 3.87 -14.41 6.63
C ARG A 238 2.73 -15.03 5.81
N SER A 239 3.03 -15.48 4.59
CA SER A 239 2.12 -16.28 3.80
C SER A 239 1.89 -17.62 4.47
N THR A 240 0.63 -18.06 4.53
CA THR A 240 0.22 -19.41 4.93
C THR A 240 -0.71 -19.98 3.86
N ARG A 241 -0.97 -21.27 3.92
CA ARG A 241 -1.91 -21.90 2.98
C ARG A 241 -3.30 -21.27 3.01
N GLU A 242 -3.74 -20.82 4.20
CA GLU A 242 -5.05 -20.19 4.42
C GLU A 242 -5.03 -18.69 4.19
N ARG A 243 -3.86 -18.06 4.36
CA ARG A 243 -3.67 -16.60 4.27
C ARG A 243 -2.45 -16.30 3.43
N ARG A 244 -2.65 -16.16 2.14
CA ARG A 244 -1.56 -15.86 1.21
C ARG A 244 -1.29 -14.37 1.15
N ASN A 245 -0.02 -14.06 0.99
CA ASN A 245 0.49 -12.76 0.59
C ASN A 245 1.29 -12.91 -0.71
N MET A 246 1.46 -11.82 -1.42
CA MET A 246 2.30 -11.76 -2.61
C MET A 246 3.51 -10.87 -2.37
N SER A 247 4.65 -11.26 -2.91
CA SER A 247 5.78 -10.35 -3.11
C SER A 247 5.71 -9.77 -4.50
N LEU A 248 5.78 -8.44 -4.60
CA LEU A 248 5.61 -7.67 -5.83
C LEU A 248 6.80 -6.75 -6.05
N PHE A 249 7.03 -6.41 -7.30
CA PHE A 249 8.11 -5.55 -7.74
C PHE A 249 7.65 -4.64 -8.88
N ALA A 250 8.04 -3.36 -8.87
CA ALA A 250 7.80 -2.41 -9.97
C ALA A 250 8.82 -1.27 -9.97
N ASP A 251 8.91 -0.56 -11.09
CA ASP A 251 9.69 0.67 -11.25
C ASP A 251 8.99 1.84 -10.59
N MET A 252 9.70 2.61 -9.76
CA MET A 252 9.13 3.76 -9.06
C MET A 252 8.89 4.97 -9.98
N HIS A 253 9.63 5.10 -11.10
CA HIS A 253 9.45 6.16 -12.09
C HIS A 253 8.08 6.11 -12.78
N ASP A 254 7.52 4.90 -12.92
CA ASP A 254 6.22 4.69 -13.55
C ASP A 254 5.04 4.77 -12.56
N MET A 255 5.31 5.00 -11.26
CA MET A 255 4.27 5.02 -10.23
C MET A 255 3.51 6.35 -10.21
N ASN A 256 2.28 6.28 -9.71
CA ASN A 256 1.41 7.43 -9.50
C ASN A 256 1.35 7.75 -7.99
N SER A 257 1.72 8.98 -7.62
CA SER A 257 1.71 9.43 -6.22
C SER A 257 0.32 9.33 -5.55
N SER A 258 -0.77 9.46 -6.30
CA SER A 258 -2.13 9.26 -5.77
C SER A 258 -2.42 7.82 -5.33
N CYS A 259 -1.61 6.85 -5.76
CA CYS A 259 -1.76 5.43 -5.42
C CYS A 259 -0.97 4.99 -4.19
N ILE A 260 -0.08 5.82 -3.67
CA ILE A 260 0.78 5.55 -2.52
C ILE A 260 0.72 6.71 -1.53
N SER A 261 0.81 6.45 -0.25
CA SER A 261 0.98 7.49 0.76
C SER A 261 1.66 6.94 2.02
N GLY A 262 2.37 7.80 2.74
CA GLY A 262 2.73 7.51 4.12
C GLY A 262 1.50 7.42 5.01
N PHE A 263 1.59 6.68 6.11
CA PHE A 263 0.52 6.54 7.08
C PHE A 263 1.09 6.50 8.50
N ALA A 264 0.89 7.56 9.27
CA ALA A 264 1.37 7.63 10.65
C ALA A 264 0.49 6.77 11.56
N THR A 265 1.08 5.73 12.17
CA THR A 265 0.42 4.88 13.16
C THR A 265 0.90 5.20 14.57
N SER A 266 0.25 4.67 15.59
CA SER A 266 0.71 4.85 16.98
C SER A 266 2.03 4.09 17.27
N ALA A 267 2.44 3.15 16.42
CA ALA A 267 3.74 2.47 16.50
C ALA A 267 4.83 3.18 15.69
N GLY A 268 4.48 4.19 14.91
CA GLY A 268 5.36 4.93 14.01
C GLY A 268 4.82 4.96 12.58
N PRO A 269 5.54 5.58 11.63
CA PRO A 269 5.12 5.66 10.24
C PRO A 269 5.10 4.29 9.57
N ASP A 270 4.11 4.11 8.70
CA ASP A 270 3.91 2.98 7.79
C ASP A 270 3.50 3.54 6.43
N LEU A 271 3.02 2.73 5.52
CA LEU A 271 2.60 3.20 4.21
C LEU A 271 1.39 2.44 3.68
N ILE A 272 0.67 3.11 2.78
CA ILE A 272 -0.41 2.56 1.98
C ILE A 272 0.11 2.37 0.56
N ASN A 273 -0.05 1.16 0.03
CA ASN A 273 0.14 0.84 -1.38
C ASN A 273 -1.19 0.46 -2.04
N SER A 274 -1.21 0.55 -3.35
CA SER A 274 -2.31 0.13 -4.21
C SER A 274 -1.84 -0.94 -5.18
N ILE A 275 -2.61 -2.03 -5.31
CA ILE A 275 -2.28 -3.16 -6.17
C ILE A 275 -3.51 -3.53 -6.97
N ALA A 276 -3.35 -3.71 -8.29
CA ALA A 276 -4.40 -4.31 -9.13
C ALA A 276 -3.86 -5.54 -9.85
N VAL A 277 -4.70 -6.56 -9.90
CA VAL A 277 -4.36 -7.86 -10.49
C VAL A 277 -5.47 -8.30 -11.44
N PRO A 278 -5.16 -8.65 -12.69
CA PRO A 278 -6.14 -9.23 -13.60
C PRO A 278 -6.31 -10.72 -13.26
N ILE A 279 -7.55 -11.16 -13.12
CA ILE A 279 -7.91 -12.58 -13.01
C ILE A 279 -8.43 -13.04 -14.37
N PRO A 280 -7.68 -13.87 -15.11
CA PRO A 280 -8.16 -14.45 -16.36
C PRO A 280 -9.28 -15.47 -16.06
N VAL A 281 -10.43 -15.32 -16.70
CA VAL A 281 -11.58 -16.22 -16.53
C VAL A 281 -11.45 -17.36 -17.55
N LEU A 282 -10.74 -18.41 -17.15
CA LEU A 282 -10.43 -19.54 -18.04
C LEU A 282 -11.53 -20.60 -18.03
N ASP A 283 -12.27 -20.72 -16.92
CA ASP A 283 -13.32 -21.73 -16.71
C ASP A 283 -14.34 -21.26 -15.65
N ASP A 284 -15.34 -22.11 -15.41
CA ASP A 284 -16.44 -21.84 -14.47
C ASP A 284 -16.00 -21.79 -12.99
N ASP A 285 -14.95 -22.54 -12.62
CA ASP A 285 -14.42 -22.53 -11.24
C ASP A 285 -13.79 -21.18 -10.93
N ILE A 286 -13.03 -20.61 -11.87
CA ILE A 286 -12.45 -19.27 -11.75
C ILE A 286 -13.56 -18.23 -11.72
N LEU A 287 -14.56 -18.30 -12.60
CA LEU A 287 -15.69 -17.37 -12.60
C LEU A 287 -16.47 -17.44 -11.30
N SER A 288 -16.78 -18.64 -10.81
CA SER A 288 -17.47 -18.87 -9.54
C SER A 288 -16.70 -18.21 -8.37
N ARG A 289 -15.38 -18.38 -8.32
CA ARG A 289 -14.54 -17.76 -7.32
C ARG A 289 -14.50 -16.24 -7.47
N ALA A 290 -14.38 -15.74 -8.68
CA ALA A 290 -14.39 -14.31 -8.98
C ALA A 290 -15.74 -13.64 -8.65
N SER A 291 -16.83 -14.39 -8.66
CA SER A 291 -18.21 -13.93 -8.33
C SER A 291 -18.49 -13.84 -6.83
N ARG A 292 -17.59 -14.28 -5.98
CA ARG A 292 -17.77 -14.32 -4.51
C ARG A 292 -18.06 -12.95 -3.93
N LEU A 293 -19.08 -12.85 -3.05
CA LEU A 293 -19.53 -11.61 -2.44
C LEU A 293 -18.95 -11.38 -1.03
N ASP A 294 -19.04 -10.15 -0.55
CA ASP A 294 -18.61 -9.73 0.80
C ASP A 294 -19.21 -10.60 1.92
N SER A 295 -20.45 -11.06 1.78
CA SER A 295 -21.13 -11.92 2.76
C SER A 295 -20.51 -13.33 2.89
N GLU A 296 -19.78 -13.76 1.88
CA GLU A 296 -19.11 -15.07 1.85
C GLU A 296 -17.67 -15.02 2.37
N ILE A 297 -17.13 -13.81 2.59
CA ILE A 297 -15.75 -13.57 3.01
C ILE A 297 -15.72 -13.31 4.52
N LYS A 298 -15.37 -14.34 5.28
CA LYS A 298 -15.31 -14.25 6.74
C LYS A 298 -14.10 -13.45 7.21
N LEU A 299 -14.37 -12.55 8.17
CA LEU A 299 -13.41 -11.64 8.77
C LEU A 299 -13.28 -11.99 10.26
N PRO A 300 -12.10 -12.41 10.75
CA PRO A 300 -11.91 -12.65 12.18
C PRO A 300 -11.93 -11.33 12.94
N VAL A 301 -12.60 -11.31 14.08
CA VAL A 301 -12.52 -10.22 15.06
C VAL A 301 -11.47 -10.62 16.09
N VAL A 302 -10.45 -9.80 16.24
CA VAL A 302 -9.28 -10.09 17.06
C VAL A 302 -9.14 -9.04 18.16
N ASP A 303 -8.89 -9.48 19.38
CA ASP A 303 -8.51 -8.58 20.45
C ASP A 303 -7.13 -7.96 20.17
N ILE A 304 -7.05 -6.62 20.17
CA ILE A 304 -5.84 -5.92 19.74
C ILE A 304 -4.63 -6.15 20.65
N ARG A 305 -4.87 -6.42 21.93
CA ARG A 305 -3.82 -6.64 22.93
C ARG A 305 -3.28 -8.07 22.89
N THR A 306 -4.17 -9.05 22.90
CA THR A 306 -3.79 -10.46 22.97
C THR A 306 -3.59 -11.11 21.61
N ARG A 307 -4.07 -10.47 20.54
CA ARG A 307 -4.10 -11.01 19.16
C ARG A 307 -4.90 -12.30 19.01
N LYS A 308 -5.75 -12.61 19.98
CA LYS A 308 -6.63 -13.78 19.92
C LYS A 308 -7.92 -13.46 19.21
N GLU A 309 -8.41 -14.41 18.42
CA GLU A 309 -9.74 -14.33 17.83
C GLU A 309 -10.80 -14.39 18.93
N ILE A 310 -11.70 -13.42 18.96
CA ILE A 310 -12.79 -13.29 19.93
C ILE A 310 -14.17 -13.36 19.27
N GLY A 311 -14.22 -13.45 17.96
CA GLY A 311 -15.44 -13.61 17.17
C GLY A 311 -15.17 -13.55 15.69
N ARG A 312 -16.23 -13.62 14.90
CA ARG A 312 -16.18 -13.52 13.44
C ARG A 312 -17.31 -12.64 12.93
N THR A 313 -17.02 -11.93 11.85
CA THR A 313 -17.99 -11.16 11.06
C THR A 313 -17.75 -11.48 9.57
N ASP A 314 -18.34 -10.73 8.69
CA ASP A 314 -18.02 -10.73 7.27
C ASP A 314 -18.00 -9.30 6.74
N TYR A 315 -17.50 -9.13 5.51
CA TYR A 315 -17.37 -7.80 4.95
C TYR A 315 -18.71 -7.12 4.67
N SER A 316 -19.80 -7.85 4.42
CA SER A 316 -21.12 -7.27 4.19
C SER A 316 -21.70 -6.60 5.44
N GLN A 317 -21.32 -7.05 6.64
CA GLN A 317 -21.75 -6.42 7.88
C GLN A 317 -21.04 -5.08 8.13
N VAL A 318 -19.82 -4.95 7.66
CA VAL A 318 -19.03 -3.71 7.79
C VAL A 318 -19.35 -2.72 6.68
N TRP A 319 -19.57 -3.21 5.45
CA TRP A 319 -19.94 -2.41 4.28
C TRP A 319 -21.48 -2.37 4.07
N ARG A 320 -22.25 -2.04 5.10
CA ARG A 320 -23.71 -2.14 5.12
C ARG A 320 -24.42 -1.43 3.98
N SER A 321 -23.89 -0.29 3.55
CA SER A 321 -24.44 0.51 2.45
C SER A 321 -23.98 0.03 1.07
N GLY A 322 -23.12 -0.98 0.99
CA GLY A 322 -22.46 -1.39 -0.25
C GLY A 322 -21.48 -0.34 -0.81
N PHE A 323 -21.31 0.77 -0.11
CA PHE A 323 -20.44 1.88 -0.49
C PHE A 323 -19.27 2.00 0.49
N ASP A 324 -18.12 2.36 -0.05
CA ASP A 324 -16.98 2.74 0.77
C ASP A 324 -17.23 4.08 1.45
N PRO A 325 -16.70 4.27 2.67
CA PRO A 325 -16.77 5.55 3.32
C PRO A 325 -16.10 6.60 2.43
N LEU A 326 -16.83 7.66 2.16
CA LEU A 326 -16.28 8.90 1.66
C LEU A 326 -16.24 9.86 2.84
N VAL A 327 -15.07 10.28 3.20
CA VAL A 327 -14.92 11.36 4.18
C VAL A 327 -15.27 12.67 3.50
N THR A 328 -16.30 13.33 4.01
CA THR A 328 -16.71 14.67 3.57
C THR A 328 -16.33 15.72 4.60
N PHE A 329 -16.05 16.93 4.15
CA PHE A 329 -15.73 18.08 4.99
C PHE A 329 -16.75 19.20 4.75
N GLU A 330 -17.38 19.68 5.82
CA GLU A 330 -18.29 20.80 5.82
C GLU A 330 -17.63 22.01 6.51
N PRO A 331 -17.11 22.98 5.75
CA PRO A 331 -16.36 24.11 6.30
C PRO A 331 -17.13 24.96 7.30
N SER A 332 -18.46 25.06 7.15
CA SER A 332 -19.31 25.89 8.03
C SER A 332 -19.36 25.38 9.47
N LEU A 333 -19.06 24.11 9.70
CA LEU A 333 -18.98 23.47 11.02
C LEU A 333 -17.57 23.49 11.62
N CYS A 334 -16.59 24.03 10.90
CA CYS A 334 -15.20 24.03 11.34
C CYS A 334 -14.97 25.06 12.46
N VAL A 335 -14.49 24.58 13.60
CA VAL A 335 -14.12 25.43 14.75
C VAL A 335 -12.63 25.84 14.75
N HIS A 336 -11.93 25.60 13.66
CA HIS A 336 -10.51 25.96 13.42
C HIS A 336 -9.53 25.45 14.51
N CYS A 337 -9.80 24.29 15.12
CA CYS A 337 -8.95 23.70 16.15
C CYS A 337 -7.68 23.01 15.63
N SER A 338 -7.49 22.92 14.32
CA SER A 338 -6.37 22.29 13.63
C SER A 338 -6.12 20.79 13.97
N ALA A 339 -7.03 20.13 14.69
CA ALA A 339 -6.85 18.73 15.07
C ALA A 339 -6.70 17.80 13.86
N CYS A 340 -7.45 18.05 12.77
CA CYS A 340 -7.35 17.30 11.52
C CYS A 340 -5.98 17.43 10.85
N ASN A 341 -5.35 18.61 10.87
CA ASN A 341 -4.02 18.81 10.29
C ASN A 341 -2.95 18.04 11.06
N VAL A 342 -3.01 18.13 12.39
CA VAL A 342 -2.00 17.50 13.27
C VAL A 342 -2.17 15.98 13.32
N LYS A 343 -3.41 15.48 13.21
CA LYS A 343 -3.72 14.07 13.49
C LYS A 343 -4.00 13.24 12.23
N CYS A 344 -4.13 13.87 11.05
CA CYS A 344 -4.30 13.12 9.81
C CYS A 344 -3.11 12.17 9.57
N PRO A 345 -3.31 10.85 9.47
CA PRO A 345 -2.19 9.91 9.36
C PRO A 345 -1.45 10.00 8.02
N THR A 346 -2.10 10.49 6.97
CA THR A 346 -1.50 10.67 5.64
C THR A 346 -1.08 12.10 5.34
N GLY A 347 -1.36 13.05 6.24
CA GLY A 347 -1.12 14.48 5.98
C GLY A 347 -2.07 15.09 4.93
N ALA A 348 -3.16 14.40 4.59
CA ALA A 348 -4.11 14.85 3.55
C ALA A 348 -4.83 16.16 3.88
N PHE A 349 -4.78 16.63 5.11
CA PHE A 349 -5.46 17.85 5.52
C PHE A 349 -4.45 18.92 5.93
N THR A 350 -4.49 20.07 5.26
CA THR A 350 -3.58 21.20 5.51
C THR A 350 -4.39 22.49 5.54
N GLY A 351 -4.33 23.22 6.66
CA GLY A 351 -5.16 24.42 6.84
C GLY A 351 -6.65 24.06 6.88
N SER A 352 -7.41 24.52 5.89
CA SER A 352 -8.85 24.24 5.69
C SER A 352 -9.11 23.44 4.40
N GLU A 353 -8.08 22.92 3.76
CA GLU A 353 -8.16 22.19 2.50
C GLU A 353 -7.81 20.73 2.66
N MET A 354 -8.54 19.88 1.97
CA MET A 354 -8.29 18.44 1.91
C MET A 354 -7.67 18.06 0.56
N ASN A 355 -6.47 17.51 0.60
CA ASN A 355 -5.87 16.88 -0.55
C ASN A 355 -6.49 15.49 -0.75
N ALA A 356 -7.34 15.36 -1.77
CA ALA A 356 -8.06 14.12 -2.05
C ALA A 356 -7.15 12.97 -2.50
N ASP A 357 -5.98 13.25 -3.07
CA ASP A 357 -5.03 12.24 -3.53
C ASP A 357 -4.29 11.58 -2.37
N LEU A 358 -4.01 12.35 -1.32
CA LEU A 358 -3.44 11.82 -0.07
C LEU A 358 -4.48 11.16 0.84
N CYS A 359 -5.76 11.51 0.70
CA CYS A 359 -6.81 10.99 1.57
C CYS A 359 -7.10 9.52 1.24
N CYS A 360 -6.90 8.64 2.23
CA CYS A 360 -7.23 7.22 2.15
C CYS A 360 -8.57 6.86 2.81
N ASN A 361 -9.43 7.83 3.06
CA ASN A 361 -10.75 7.65 3.68
C ASN A 361 -10.71 6.84 5.00
N CYS A 362 -9.64 6.94 5.77
CA CYS A 362 -9.47 6.17 7.02
C CYS A 362 -10.47 6.55 8.13
N GLY A 363 -11.10 7.72 8.03
CA GLY A 363 -12.13 8.20 8.96
C GLY A 363 -11.60 8.78 10.28
N HIS A 364 -10.29 8.85 10.50
CA HIS A 364 -9.75 9.38 11.76
C HIS A 364 -10.17 10.82 12.04
N CYS A 365 -10.26 11.67 11.01
CA CYS A 365 -10.74 13.05 11.16
C CYS A 365 -12.17 13.13 11.71
N VAL A 366 -13.04 12.16 11.41
CA VAL A 366 -14.41 12.08 11.94
C VAL A 366 -14.39 11.93 13.46
N SER A 367 -13.51 11.09 13.98
CA SER A 367 -13.41 10.83 15.43
C SER A 367 -12.74 11.93 16.23
N VAL A 368 -11.88 12.77 15.60
CA VAL A 368 -11.11 13.81 16.29
C VAL A 368 -11.66 15.22 16.12
N CYS A 369 -12.64 15.44 15.25
CA CYS A 369 -13.19 16.75 14.95
C CYS A 369 -14.18 17.21 16.05
N ALA A 370 -13.77 18.17 16.86
CA ALA A 370 -14.62 18.72 17.92
C ALA A 370 -15.86 19.48 17.38
N GLY A 371 -15.75 20.08 16.19
CA GLY A 371 -16.85 20.82 15.54
C GLY A 371 -17.80 19.94 14.73
N GLY A 372 -17.49 18.65 14.55
CA GLY A 372 -18.29 17.76 13.70
C GLY A 372 -18.26 18.10 12.19
N ALA A 373 -17.21 18.81 11.75
CA ALA A 373 -17.07 19.22 10.35
C ALA A 373 -16.74 18.07 9.38
N PHE A 374 -16.36 16.91 9.89
CA PHE A 374 -16.11 15.71 9.08
C PHE A 374 -17.21 14.68 9.30
N ALA A 375 -17.69 14.09 8.21
CA ALA A 375 -18.62 13.00 8.22
C ALA A 375 -18.17 11.84 7.31
N ALA A 376 -18.43 10.62 7.75
CA ALA A 376 -18.29 9.40 6.95
C ALA A 376 -19.12 8.29 7.59
N GLU A 377 -19.69 7.41 6.77
CA GLU A 377 -20.29 6.17 7.25
C GLU A 377 -19.19 5.12 7.44
N MET A 378 -18.75 4.96 8.69
CA MET A 378 -17.62 4.07 9.01
C MET A 378 -18.05 2.60 9.16
N GLY A 379 -19.34 2.33 9.39
CA GLY A 379 -19.87 1.00 9.66
C GLY A 379 -19.59 0.50 11.08
N ALA A 380 -19.96 -0.74 11.34
CA ALA A 380 -19.81 -1.38 12.63
C ALA A 380 -19.66 -2.90 12.49
N ILE A 381 -19.22 -3.57 13.54
CA ILE A 381 -19.21 -5.02 13.64
C ILE A 381 -20.15 -5.48 14.75
N MET A 382 -20.78 -6.65 14.56
CA MET A 382 -21.59 -7.29 15.61
C MET A 382 -20.71 -8.28 16.38
N LEU A 383 -20.58 -8.09 17.69
CA LEU A 383 -19.81 -8.98 18.56
C LEU A 383 -20.56 -9.20 19.87
N ARG A 384 -20.76 -10.48 20.24
CA ARG A 384 -21.41 -10.88 21.51
C ARG A 384 -22.75 -10.20 21.75
N GLY A 385 -23.54 -10.00 20.68
CA GLY A 385 -24.88 -9.37 20.76
C GLY A 385 -24.87 -7.84 20.87
N GLY A 386 -23.70 -7.19 20.80
CA GLY A 386 -23.55 -5.74 20.76
C GLY A 386 -22.97 -5.26 19.44
N GLU A 387 -23.33 -4.03 19.07
CA GLU A 387 -22.75 -3.35 17.92
C GLU A 387 -21.51 -2.55 18.36
N ILE A 388 -20.39 -2.71 17.64
CA ILE A 388 -19.15 -2.03 17.89
C ILE A 388 -18.81 -1.17 16.67
N PRO A 389 -18.75 0.16 16.81
CA PRO A 389 -18.47 1.05 15.70
C PRO A 389 -17.04 0.87 15.17
N VAL A 390 -16.87 1.04 13.86
CA VAL A 390 -15.54 1.14 13.24
C VAL A 390 -15.04 2.57 13.38
N ALA A 391 -13.93 2.75 14.11
CA ALA A 391 -13.34 4.05 14.37
C ALA A 391 -12.24 4.43 13.37
N LEU A 392 -11.62 3.44 12.71
CA LEU A 392 -10.52 3.64 11.78
C LEU A 392 -10.51 2.54 10.71
N ARG A 393 -10.19 2.91 9.47
CA ARG A 393 -9.94 1.97 8.37
C ARG A 393 -8.49 2.05 7.91
N HIS A 394 -7.89 0.89 7.72
CA HIS A 394 -6.52 0.74 7.18
C HIS A 394 -6.50 0.43 5.69
N SER A 395 -7.64 0.41 5.05
CA SER A 395 -7.81 0.15 3.62
C SER A 395 -8.70 1.23 3.00
N ASP A 396 -8.43 1.51 1.75
CA ASP A 396 -9.19 2.44 0.92
C ASP A 396 -9.75 1.70 -0.29
N ARG A 397 -10.97 1.20 -0.18
CA ARG A 397 -11.64 0.45 -1.25
C ARG A 397 -11.97 1.36 -2.44
N ARG A 398 -12.26 2.66 -2.22
CA ARG A 398 -12.50 3.61 -3.30
C ARG A 398 -11.27 3.78 -4.18
N GLY A 399 -10.10 3.97 -3.58
CA GLY A 399 -8.84 4.01 -4.31
C GLY A 399 -8.53 2.69 -5.01
N ALA A 400 -8.86 1.55 -4.37
CA ALA A 400 -8.71 0.24 -5.00
C ALA A 400 -9.62 0.07 -6.22
N ILE A 401 -10.89 0.51 -6.16
CA ILE A 401 -11.82 0.47 -7.30
C ILE A 401 -11.28 1.30 -8.46
N LYS A 402 -10.79 2.53 -8.20
CA LYS A 402 -10.18 3.36 -9.24
C LYS A 402 -9.02 2.66 -9.94
N LEU A 403 -8.15 1.98 -9.19
CA LEU A 403 -7.02 1.26 -9.77
C LEU A 403 -7.46 0.00 -10.55
N ALA A 404 -8.54 -0.68 -10.11
CA ALA A 404 -9.12 -1.78 -10.87
C ALA A 404 -9.72 -1.29 -12.20
N ASP A 405 -10.38 -0.13 -12.21
CA ASP A 405 -10.89 0.52 -13.42
C ASP A 405 -9.75 0.95 -14.35
N GLU A 406 -8.66 1.49 -13.81
CA GLU A 406 -7.48 1.83 -14.60
C GLU A 406 -6.88 0.59 -15.28
N LEU A 407 -6.74 -0.52 -14.55
CA LEU A 407 -6.27 -1.78 -15.12
C LEU A 407 -7.20 -2.29 -16.22
N LYS A 408 -8.54 -2.23 -16.01
CA LYS A 408 -9.55 -2.57 -17.01
C LYS A 408 -9.32 -1.75 -18.27
N GLN A 409 -9.23 -0.44 -18.16
CA GLN A 409 -9.01 0.45 -19.30
C GLN A 409 -7.70 0.16 -20.04
N LYS A 410 -6.61 -0.16 -19.32
CA LYS A 410 -5.32 -0.54 -19.94
C LYS A 410 -5.45 -1.85 -20.74
N ILE A 411 -6.21 -2.83 -20.23
CA ILE A 411 -6.49 -4.09 -20.92
C ILE A 411 -7.34 -3.84 -22.17
N GLU A 412 -8.47 -3.13 -22.04
CA GLU A 412 -9.38 -2.82 -23.14
C GLU A 412 -8.72 -2.03 -24.28
N ARG A 413 -7.74 -1.18 -23.96
CA ARG A 413 -6.95 -0.41 -24.95
C ARG A 413 -5.77 -1.19 -25.52
N GLY A 414 -5.56 -2.44 -25.15
CA GLY A 414 -4.44 -3.25 -25.62
C GLY A 414 -3.07 -2.88 -25.04
N SER A 415 -3.00 -1.94 -24.09
CA SER A 415 -1.74 -1.49 -23.48
C SER A 415 -1.26 -2.39 -22.34
N PHE A 416 -2.10 -3.31 -21.87
CA PHE A 416 -1.77 -4.28 -20.83
C PHE A 416 -2.16 -5.69 -21.26
N LEU A 417 -1.17 -6.52 -21.59
CA LEU A 417 -1.35 -7.94 -21.86
C LEU A 417 -1.17 -8.75 -20.58
N LEU A 418 -1.91 -9.85 -20.46
CA LEU A 418 -1.75 -10.80 -19.35
C LEU A 418 -0.44 -11.59 -19.52
N ALA A 419 0.17 -11.97 -18.40
CA ALA A 419 1.33 -12.86 -18.39
C ALA A 419 0.95 -14.21 -17.79
N GLU A 420 1.36 -15.29 -18.46
CA GLU A 420 1.27 -16.64 -17.90
C GLU A 420 2.24 -16.77 -16.73
N PRO A 421 1.81 -17.12 -15.52
CA PRO A 421 2.72 -17.32 -14.41
C PRO A 421 3.62 -18.54 -14.64
N VAL A 422 4.91 -18.40 -14.39
CA VAL A 422 5.89 -19.50 -14.50
C VAL A 422 5.74 -20.51 -13.37
N GLN A 423 5.15 -20.10 -12.25
CA GLN A 423 4.83 -20.94 -11.11
C GLN A 423 3.58 -20.38 -10.42
N ARG A 424 2.51 -21.14 -10.44
CA ARG A 424 1.28 -20.77 -9.72
C ARG A 424 1.43 -21.00 -8.23
N PHE A 425 0.75 -20.22 -7.45
CA PHE A 425 0.66 -20.45 -6.01
C PHE A 425 -0.24 -21.67 -5.78
N GLY A 426 0.30 -22.71 -5.14
CA GLY A 426 -0.36 -23.99 -4.88
C GLY A 426 -1.47 -23.96 -3.82
#